data_eb6d3541f7270530f645b2f16d767708
#
_entry.id   eb6d3541f7270530f645b2f16d767708
#
_cell.length_a   1.000
_cell.length_b   1.000
_cell.length_c   1.000
_cell.angle_alpha   90.00
_cell.angle_beta   90.00
_cell.angle_gamma   90.00
#
_symmetry.space_group_name_H-M   'P 1'
#
loop_
_entity.id
_entity.type
_entity.pdbx_description
1 polymer ?
#
loop_
_entity_poly.entity_id
_entity_poly.type
_entity_poly.pdbx_seq_one_letter_code
_entity_poly.pdbx_strand_id
1 'polypeptide(L)'
;MLRRDFLHRSSRFAAGAFIASYSLGCSRSVAIPPLTQKFSASDAVTLGNTGITTSRLAMGTGTVGAGHHSHQTALGIDGLSRLLLNGFHENGLRFFDAADSYGSHPHVAEALKHLDRSKVTVLTKSWARDPNEMRSDLDRFRRELGIEQIDIVLMHCLTEGDWTARYRPVMDVLEEAKHKKTILAHGCSCHSIEALRAAAKSPWVEVDLARVNPVGAHMDADPDTVVSVLREMKASGKAVLGMKILGQGALRDRQDDALRYALGLNVLDAFTIGAESIAEQNDLARRIATAA
;
A
#
# COMPACT_ATOMS: atom_id res chain seq x y z
N MET A 1 6.96 2.16 -59.29
CA MET A 1 7.99 2.97 -60.03
C MET A 1 8.77 3.78 -58.98
N LEU A 2 10.07 3.40 -58.88
CA LEU A 2 11.31 4.14 -58.61
C LEU A 2 11.36 4.88 -57.24
N ARG A 3 12.05 4.39 -56.23
CA ARG A 3 13.52 4.16 -55.99
C ARG A 3 14.39 5.41 -56.32
N ARG A 4 15.19 5.73 -55.25
CA ARG A 4 16.55 6.30 -55.23
C ARG A 4 16.72 7.75 -54.81
N ASP A 5 17.49 7.83 -53.79
CA ASP A 5 18.82 8.39 -53.50
C ASP A 5 18.84 9.85 -53.03
N PHE A 6 19.29 10.01 -51.80
CA PHE A 6 20.19 11.11 -51.48
C PHE A 6 21.24 10.65 -50.44
N LEU A 7 22.44 10.54 -50.93
CA LEU A 7 23.69 10.26 -50.22
C LEU A 7 24.35 11.62 -49.77
N HIS A 8 24.97 11.54 -48.59
CA HIS A 8 26.16 12.27 -48.13
C HIS A 8 26.10 13.81 -47.99
N ARG A 9 26.14 14.25 -46.72
CA ARG A 9 27.09 15.26 -46.30
C ARG A 9 27.68 14.94 -44.93
N SER A 10 28.94 14.56 -44.91
CA SER A 10 29.81 14.48 -43.77
C SER A 10 30.06 15.87 -43.19
N SER A 11 29.75 16.11 -41.93
CA SER A 11 30.34 17.21 -41.18
C SER A 11 30.91 16.68 -39.87
N ARG A 12 32.21 16.73 -39.78
CA ARG A 12 33.03 16.43 -38.59
C ARG A 12 32.62 17.40 -37.50
N PHE A 13 32.11 16.88 -36.40
CA PHE A 13 32.06 17.62 -35.13
C PHE A 13 33.02 16.98 -34.15
N ALA A 14 33.88 17.83 -33.59
CA ALA A 14 34.90 17.51 -32.63
C ALA A 14 34.29 16.92 -31.37
N ALA A 15 34.88 15.80 -30.90
CA ALA A 15 34.57 15.19 -29.63
C ALA A 15 35.12 16.06 -28.48
N GLY A 16 34.27 16.89 -27.90
CA GLY A 16 34.50 17.52 -26.59
C GLY A 16 34.08 16.52 -25.52
N ALA A 17 35.06 15.91 -24.84
CA ALA A 17 34.81 15.07 -23.68
C ALA A 17 34.31 15.95 -22.53
N PHE A 18 33.02 16.03 -22.30
CA PHE A 18 32.43 16.49 -21.05
C PHE A 18 32.51 15.34 -20.03
N ILE A 19 33.53 15.41 -19.18
CA ILE A 19 33.56 14.59 -17.95
C ILE A 19 32.50 15.19 -17.04
N ALA A 20 31.30 14.62 -17.06
CA ALA A 20 30.30 14.86 -16.07
C ALA A 20 30.79 14.23 -14.77
N SER A 21 31.31 15.05 -13.86
CA SER A 21 31.56 14.64 -12.50
C SER A 21 30.24 14.28 -11.84
N TYR A 22 29.89 12.99 -11.85
CA TYR A 22 28.84 12.48 -10.98
C TYR A 22 29.39 12.63 -9.55
N SER A 23 28.96 13.69 -8.87
CA SER A 23 29.04 13.75 -7.43
C SER A 23 28.23 12.58 -6.89
N LEU A 24 28.94 11.57 -6.37
CA LEU A 24 28.35 10.56 -5.50
C LEU A 24 27.69 11.32 -4.34
N GLY A 25 26.40 11.58 -4.46
CA GLY A 25 25.58 12.04 -3.38
C GLY A 25 25.70 11.01 -2.28
N CYS A 26 26.38 11.38 -1.21
CA CYS A 26 26.49 10.59 0.01
C CYS A 26 25.04 10.37 0.48
N SER A 27 24.47 9.20 0.22
CA SER A 27 23.19 8.77 0.79
C SER A 27 23.38 8.83 2.30
N ARG A 28 22.88 9.85 2.94
CA ARG A 28 22.83 9.90 4.40
C ARG A 28 22.02 8.69 4.82
N SER A 29 22.69 7.68 5.36
CA SER A 29 22.05 6.59 6.06
C SER A 29 21.23 7.21 7.19
N VAL A 30 19.92 7.16 7.07
CA VAL A 30 19.04 7.56 8.17
C VAL A 30 19.36 6.63 9.33
N ALA A 31 19.78 7.21 10.45
CA ALA A 31 20.05 6.42 11.65
C ALA A 31 18.73 5.79 12.12
N ILE A 32 18.65 4.46 12.05
CA ILE A 32 17.48 3.71 12.51
C ILE A 32 17.64 3.58 14.03
N PRO A 33 16.75 4.19 14.83
CA PRO A 33 16.87 4.11 16.29
C PRO A 33 16.65 2.65 16.73
N PRO A 34 17.29 2.21 17.82
CA PRO A 34 17.03 0.89 18.39
C PRO A 34 15.57 0.82 18.84
N LEU A 35 14.92 -0.30 18.56
CA LEU A 35 13.56 -0.54 19.04
C LEU A 35 13.59 -0.79 20.56
N THR A 36 12.71 -0.11 21.28
CA THR A 36 12.61 -0.21 22.75
C THR A 36 11.57 -1.24 23.20
N GLN A 37 10.81 -1.81 22.26
CA GLN A 37 9.78 -2.79 22.53
C GLN A 37 9.82 -3.93 21.49
N LYS A 38 9.32 -5.08 21.89
CA LYS A 38 9.12 -6.21 20.99
C LYS A 38 7.84 -6.03 20.16
N PHE A 39 7.88 -6.49 18.94
CA PHE A 39 6.76 -6.48 18.02
C PHE A 39 6.46 -7.88 17.52
N SER A 40 5.21 -8.12 17.14
CA SER A 40 4.81 -9.31 16.38
C SER A 40 4.04 -8.88 15.13
N ALA A 41 4.15 -9.65 14.07
CA ALA A 41 3.32 -9.49 12.89
C ALA A 41 1.82 -9.60 13.20
N SER A 42 1.47 -10.41 14.20
CA SER A 42 0.10 -10.65 14.67
C SER A 42 -0.36 -9.72 15.80
N ASP A 43 0.45 -8.76 16.26
CA ASP A 43 0.00 -7.81 17.28
C ASP A 43 -1.35 -7.21 16.91
N ALA A 44 -2.30 -7.26 17.84
CA ALA A 44 -3.58 -6.59 17.67
C ALA A 44 -3.39 -5.07 17.74
N VAL A 45 -3.71 -4.37 16.67
CA VAL A 45 -3.61 -2.93 16.55
C VAL A 45 -4.95 -2.32 16.17
N THR A 46 -5.29 -1.21 16.81
CA THR A 46 -6.49 -0.44 16.44
C THR A 46 -6.12 0.61 15.40
N LEU A 47 -6.87 0.65 14.31
CA LEU A 47 -6.65 1.55 13.19
C LEU A 47 -7.23 2.94 13.48
N GLY A 48 -6.40 3.84 14.00
CA GLY A 48 -6.83 5.19 14.37
C GLY A 48 -8.13 5.19 15.18
N ASN A 49 -9.07 6.06 14.82
CA ASN A 49 -10.40 6.17 15.45
C ASN A 49 -11.50 5.36 14.75
N THR A 50 -11.15 4.44 13.82
CA THR A 50 -12.14 3.67 13.04
C THR A 50 -12.89 2.62 13.87
N GLY A 51 -12.36 2.22 15.02
CA GLY A 51 -12.84 1.08 15.81
C GLY A 51 -12.45 -0.29 15.26
N ILE A 52 -11.76 -0.35 14.12
CA ILE A 52 -11.29 -1.60 13.51
C ILE A 52 -10.01 -2.04 14.22
N THR A 53 -10.01 -3.27 14.73
CA THR A 53 -8.81 -3.92 15.31
C THR A 53 -8.39 -5.06 14.39
N THR A 54 -7.09 -5.12 14.05
CA THR A 54 -6.55 -6.11 13.13
C THR A 54 -5.09 -6.44 13.46
N SER A 55 -4.41 -7.27 12.64
CA SER A 55 -2.98 -7.54 12.83
C SER A 55 -2.10 -6.39 12.34
N ARG A 56 -0.94 -6.20 12.98
CA ARG A 56 0.07 -5.20 12.60
C ARG A 56 0.56 -5.38 11.16
N LEU A 57 0.82 -6.62 10.74
CA LEU A 57 1.15 -6.92 9.36
C LEU A 57 -0.11 -7.27 8.58
N ALA A 58 -0.34 -6.54 7.49
CA ALA A 58 -1.30 -6.90 6.47
C ALA A 58 -0.64 -7.77 5.38
N MET A 59 -1.35 -8.77 4.91
CA MET A 59 -0.95 -9.59 3.77
C MET A 59 -1.26 -8.85 2.48
N GLY A 60 -0.21 -8.26 1.87
CA GLY A 60 -0.31 -7.53 0.62
C GLY A 60 -0.49 -8.47 -0.57
N THR A 61 -1.41 -8.14 -1.46
CA THR A 61 -1.69 -8.93 -2.68
C THR A 61 -1.30 -8.20 -3.96
N GLY A 62 -0.57 -7.08 -3.85
CA GLY A 62 -0.36 -6.14 -4.96
C GLY A 62 1.10 -5.79 -5.24
N THR A 63 2.07 -6.69 -5.06
CA THR A 63 3.45 -6.41 -5.49
C THR A 63 3.48 -6.22 -7.01
N VAL A 64 3.93 -5.02 -7.45
CA VAL A 64 3.88 -4.59 -8.86
C VAL A 64 2.46 -4.70 -9.46
N GLY A 65 1.43 -4.45 -8.63
CA GLY A 65 0.02 -4.66 -8.99
C GLY A 65 -0.51 -3.56 -9.91
N ALA A 66 -0.93 -3.95 -11.13
CA ALA A 66 -1.58 -3.11 -12.12
C ALA A 66 -2.31 -3.96 -13.17
N GLY A 67 -3.34 -3.40 -13.81
CA GLY A 67 -4.03 -4.08 -14.91
C GLY A 67 -4.64 -5.42 -14.53
N HIS A 68 -5.19 -5.52 -13.32
CA HIS A 68 -5.76 -6.73 -12.72
C HIS A 68 -4.77 -7.90 -12.58
N HIS A 69 -3.50 -7.58 -12.36
CA HIS A 69 -2.42 -8.54 -12.16
C HIS A 69 -1.43 -8.06 -11.10
N SER A 70 -0.82 -9.00 -10.37
CA SER A 70 0.29 -8.76 -9.43
C SER A 70 1.16 -10.02 -9.32
N HIS A 71 2.33 -9.91 -8.67
CA HIS A 71 3.13 -11.09 -8.38
C HIS A 71 2.34 -12.13 -7.57
N GLN A 72 1.51 -11.70 -6.63
CA GLN A 72 0.70 -12.60 -5.81
C GLN A 72 -0.41 -13.26 -6.62
N THR A 73 -1.10 -12.52 -7.50
CA THR A 73 -2.15 -13.13 -8.35
C THR A 73 -1.57 -14.10 -9.40
N ALA A 74 -0.30 -13.93 -9.78
CA ALA A 74 0.41 -14.89 -10.65
C ALA A 74 0.57 -16.29 -10.01
N LEU A 75 0.42 -16.41 -8.68
CA LEU A 75 0.39 -17.72 -7.99
C LEU A 75 -0.88 -18.53 -8.28
N GLY A 76 -1.85 -17.93 -8.97
CA GLY A 76 -3.17 -18.51 -9.19
C GLY A 76 -4.05 -18.48 -7.94
N ILE A 77 -5.34 -18.80 -8.12
CA ILE A 77 -6.32 -18.74 -7.03
C ILE A 77 -5.90 -19.62 -5.85
N ASP A 78 -5.55 -20.88 -6.12
CA ASP A 78 -5.14 -21.82 -5.07
C ASP A 78 -3.83 -21.43 -4.39
N GLY A 79 -2.86 -20.89 -5.15
CA GLY A 79 -1.58 -20.47 -4.61
C GLY A 79 -1.70 -19.31 -3.64
N LEU A 80 -2.37 -18.22 -4.07
CA LEU A 80 -2.54 -17.06 -3.22
C LEU A 80 -3.50 -17.34 -2.06
N SER A 81 -4.60 -18.09 -2.27
CA SER A 81 -5.50 -18.41 -1.17
C SER A 81 -4.80 -19.24 -0.09
N ARG A 82 -3.97 -20.24 -0.46
CA ARG A 82 -3.14 -20.98 0.51
C ARG A 82 -2.17 -20.08 1.27
N LEU A 83 -1.58 -19.09 0.60
CA LEU A 83 -0.70 -18.12 1.26
C LEU A 83 -1.46 -17.27 2.28
N LEU A 84 -2.66 -16.80 1.95
CA LEU A 84 -3.53 -16.07 2.88
C LEU A 84 -3.97 -16.93 4.06
N LEU A 85 -4.32 -18.21 3.82
CA LEU A 85 -4.67 -19.17 4.87
C LEU A 85 -3.49 -19.47 5.79
N ASN A 86 -2.28 -19.63 5.25
CA ASN A 86 -1.07 -19.79 6.06
C ASN A 86 -0.84 -18.57 6.97
N GLY A 87 -0.96 -17.36 6.42
CA GLY A 87 -0.84 -16.13 7.21
C GLY A 87 -1.84 -16.09 8.36
N PHE A 88 -3.08 -16.50 8.10
CA PHE A 88 -4.12 -16.52 9.12
C PHE A 88 -3.88 -17.60 10.19
N HIS A 89 -3.60 -18.84 9.82
CA HIS A 89 -3.51 -19.96 10.74
C HIS A 89 -2.17 -20.03 11.47
N GLU A 90 -1.06 -19.90 10.73
CA GLU A 90 0.28 -20.11 11.26
C GLU A 90 0.91 -18.82 11.80
N ASN A 91 0.63 -17.67 11.16
CA ASN A 91 1.25 -16.40 11.55
C ASN A 91 0.29 -15.46 12.31
N GLY A 92 -0.94 -15.86 12.55
CA GLY A 92 -1.93 -15.07 13.28
C GLY A 92 -2.37 -13.78 12.59
N LEU A 93 -2.12 -13.63 11.28
CA LEU A 93 -2.45 -12.42 10.53
C LEU A 93 -3.96 -12.35 10.27
N ARG A 94 -4.51 -11.15 10.39
CA ARG A 94 -5.95 -10.90 10.29
C ARG A 94 -6.29 -9.83 9.26
N PHE A 95 -5.31 -9.29 8.55
CA PHE A 95 -5.46 -8.16 7.66
C PHE A 95 -5.08 -8.54 6.23
N PHE A 96 -6.04 -8.47 5.30
CA PHE A 96 -5.87 -8.74 3.88
C PHE A 96 -5.93 -7.42 3.11
N ASP A 97 -4.85 -7.07 2.41
CA ASP A 97 -4.74 -5.86 1.61
C ASP A 97 -4.87 -6.21 0.13
N ALA A 98 -6.03 -5.92 -0.43
CA ALA A 98 -6.40 -6.13 -1.83
C ALA A 98 -6.55 -4.80 -2.59
N ALA A 99 -6.75 -4.88 -3.88
CA ALA A 99 -7.26 -3.80 -4.72
C ALA A 99 -7.86 -4.36 -6.01
N ASP A 100 -8.78 -3.62 -6.62
CA ASP A 100 -9.32 -3.93 -7.93
C ASP A 100 -8.22 -4.09 -8.98
N SER A 101 -7.32 -3.11 -9.06
CA SER A 101 -6.22 -3.11 -10.03
C SER A 101 -5.22 -4.28 -9.88
N TYR A 102 -5.25 -5.01 -8.78
CA TYR A 102 -4.40 -6.19 -8.56
C TYR A 102 -5.06 -7.47 -9.08
N GLY A 103 -6.39 -7.45 -9.32
CA GLY A 103 -7.17 -8.64 -9.68
C GLY A 103 -7.22 -9.68 -8.55
N SER A 104 -7.04 -9.26 -7.31
CA SER A 104 -6.87 -10.18 -6.18
C SER A 104 -8.18 -10.58 -5.49
N HIS A 105 -9.31 -9.95 -5.80
CA HIS A 105 -10.59 -10.24 -5.15
C HIS A 105 -10.99 -11.72 -5.22
N PRO A 106 -10.94 -12.42 -6.38
CA PRO A 106 -11.30 -13.84 -6.43
C PRO A 106 -10.40 -14.73 -5.56
N HIS A 107 -9.13 -14.37 -5.43
CA HIS A 107 -8.15 -15.08 -4.60
C HIS A 107 -8.45 -14.90 -3.11
N VAL A 108 -8.77 -13.66 -2.70
CA VAL A 108 -9.21 -13.35 -1.34
C VAL A 108 -10.52 -14.03 -1.03
N ALA A 109 -11.49 -14.00 -1.95
CA ALA A 109 -12.77 -14.69 -1.80
C ALA A 109 -12.58 -16.19 -1.55
N GLU A 110 -11.66 -16.85 -2.28
CA GLU A 110 -11.38 -18.27 -2.07
C GLU A 110 -10.86 -18.52 -0.66
N ALA A 111 -9.92 -17.71 -0.15
CA ALA A 111 -9.42 -17.84 1.21
C ALA A 111 -10.55 -17.61 2.25
N LEU A 112 -11.41 -16.61 2.03
CA LEU A 112 -12.50 -16.27 2.96
C LEU A 112 -13.52 -17.39 3.13
N LYS A 113 -13.72 -18.28 2.14
CA LYS A 113 -14.60 -19.46 2.29
C LYS A 113 -14.18 -20.41 3.40
N HIS A 114 -12.90 -20.37 3.78
CA HIS A 114 -12.30 -21.27 4.77
C HIS A 114 -12.05 -20.59 6.12
N LEU A 115 -12.50 -19.33 6.27
CA LEU A 115 -12.22 -18.52 7.46
C LEU A 115 -13.52 -18.00 8.09
N ASP A 116 -13.46 -17.74 9.38
CA ASP A 116 -14.47 -16.93 10.05
C ASP A 116 -14.30 -15.47 9.60
N ARG A 117 -15.23 -14.97 8.77
CA ARG A 117 -15.22 -13.61 8.20
C ARG A 117 -15.09 -12.54 9.27
N SER A 118 -15.66 -12.75 10.47
CA SER A 118 -15.62 -11.80 11.56
C SER A 118 -14.21 -11.59 12.15
N LYS A 119 -13.28 -12.49 11.83
CA LYS A 119 -11.88 -12.45 12.29
C LYS A 119 -10.91 -11.90 11.26
N VAL A 120 -11.41 -11.46 10.11
CA VAL A 120 -10.57 -10.96 9.00
C VAL A 120 -10.96 -9.52 8.67
N THR A 121 -9.98 -8.65 8.59
CA THR A 121 -10.12 -7.31 8.05
C THR A 121 -9.74 -7.33 6.56
N VAL A 122 -10.64 -6.90 5.69
CA VAL A 122 -10.42 -6.78 4.25
C VAL A 122 -10.35 -5.31 3.86
N LEU A 123 -9.21 -4.90 3.33
CA LEU A 123 -9.02 -3.60 2.70
C LEU A 123 -8.98 -3.80 1.19
N THR A 124 -9.72 -2.96 0.46
CA THR A 124 -9.61 -2.87 -1.01
C THR A 124 -9.58 -1.42 -1.48
N LYS A 125 -9.31 -1.22 -2.76
CA LYS A 125 -9.09 0.11 -3.34
C LYS A 125 -9.73 0.19 -4.71
N SER A 126 -10.35 1.35 -5.01
CA SER A 126 -10.96 1.66 -6.30
C SER A 126 -10.26 2.83 -6.99
N TRP A 127 -10.10 2.74 -8.30
CA TRP A 127 -9.66 3.84 -9.17
C TRP A 127 -10.79 4.76 -9.61
N ALA A 128 -12.02 4.50 -9.22
CA ALA A 128 -13.16 5.31 -9.60
C ALA A 128 -12.95 6.79 -9.26
N ARG A 129 -13.24 7.65 -10.23
CA ARG A 129 -13.22 9.11 -10.11
C ARG A 129 -14.58 9.72 -10.42
N ASP A 130 -15.55 8.88 -10.74
CA ASP A 130 -16.95 9.21 -10.93
C ASP A 130 -17.81 8.51 -9.87
N PRO A 131 -18.86 9.15 -9.33
CA PRO A 131 -19.69 8.58 -8.28
C PRO A 131 -20.48 7.33 -8.70
N ASN A 132 -20.86 7.20 -9.99
CA ASN A 132 -21.55 6.01 -10.46
C ASN A 132 -20.58 4.84 -10.64
N GLU A 133 -19.37 5.10 -11.09
CA GLU A 133 -18.29 4.10 -11.11
C GLU A 133 -18.01 3.59 -9.70
N MET A 134 -17.91 4.48 -8.71
CA MET A 134 -17.65 4.08 -7.32
C MET A 134 -18.79 3.20 -6.78
N ARG A 135 -20.06 3.53 -7.05
CA ARG A 135 -21.21 2.68 -6.66
C ARG A 135 -21.13 1.31 -7.31
N SER A 136 -20.86 1.29 -8.62
CA SER A 136 -20.69 0.04 -9.38
C SER A 136 -19.55 -0.82 -8.83
N ASP A 137 -18.41 -0.19 -8.49
CA ASP A 137 -17.25 -0.86 -7.91
C ASP A 137 -17.59 -1.46 -6.54
N LEU A 138 -18.23 -0.72 -5.65
CA LEU A 138 -18.64 -1.22 -4.33
C LEU A 138 -19.53 -2.47 -4.43
N ASP A 139 -20.50 -2.45 -5.33
CA ASP A 139 -21.39 -3.61 -5.56
C ASP A 139 -20.63 -4.78 -6.20
N ARG A 140 -19.74 -4.50 -7.15
CA ARG A 140 -18.91 -5.50 -7.81
C ARG A 140 -17.91 -6.12 -6.81
N PHE A 141 -17.21 -5.32 -6.02
CA PHE A 141 -16.23 -5.80 -5.05
C PHE A 141 -16.84 -6.74 -4.00
N ARG A 142 -18.04 -6.41 -3.49
CA ARG A 142 -18.75 -7.30 -2.57
C ARG A 142 -19.08 -8.64 -3.20
N ARG A 143 -19.55 -8.64 -4.47
CA ARG A 143 -19.81 -9.89 -5.22
C ARG A 143 -18.53 -10.68 -5.47
N GLU A 144 -17.45 -10.03 -5.92
CA GLU A 144 -16.17 -10.68 -6.21
C GLU A 144 -15.53 -11.26 -4.96
N LEU A 145 -15.63 -10.56 -3.83
CA LEU A 145 -15.12 -11.01 -2.53
C LEU A 145 -16.05 -11.99 -1.83
N GLY A 146 -17.31 -12.11 -2.26
CA GLY A 146 -18.31 -12.97 -1.64
C GLY A 146 -18.71 -12.53 -0.23
N ILE A 147 -18.71 -11.21 0.05
CA ILE A 147 -19.01 -10.64 1.37
C ILE A 147 -20.02 -9.50 1.27
N GLU A 148 -20.86 -9.34 2.29
CA GLU A 148 -21.85 -8.27 2.35
C GLU A 148 -21.25 -6.92 2.78
N GLN A 149 -20.19 -6.95 3.59
CA GLN A 149 -19.54 -5.77 4.14
C GLN A 149 -18.02 -5.86 3.93
N ILE A 150 -17.44 -4.79 3.37
CA ILE A 150 -15.99 -4.61 3.26
C ILE A 150 -15.52 -3.75 4.44
N ASP A 151 -14.41 -4.10 5.08
CA ASP A 151 -13.97 -3.34 6.26
C ASP A 151 -13.42 -1.97 5.86
N ILE A 152 -12.56 -1.90 4.84
CA ILE A 152 -11.93 -0.64 4.44
C ILE A 152 -11.94 -0.50 2.91
N VAL A 153 -12.44 0.62 2.40
CA VAL A 153 -12.35 0.97 0.98
C VAL A 153 -11.61 2.29 0.80
N LEU A 154 -10.56 2.26 -0.01
CA LEU A 154 -9.75 3.44 -0.31
C LEU A 154 -9.93 3.93 -1.74
N MET A 155 -9.94 5.25 -1.92
CA MET A 155 -9.66 5.86 -3.22
C MET A 155 -8.20 5.62 -3.57
N HIS A 156 -7.93 4.95 -4.70
CA HIS A 156 -6.61 4.44 -5.05
C HIS A 156 -5.77 5.48 -5.80
N CYS A 157 -4.48 5.61 -5.43
CA CYS A 157 -3.48 6.38 -6.17
C CYS A 157 -3.86 7.83 -6.45
N LEU A 158 -4.19 8.61 -5.43
CA LEU A 158 -4.43 10.04 -5.56
C LEU A 158 -3.11 10.80 -5.77
N THR A 159 -3.08 11.68 -6.74
CA THR A 159 -1.89 12.48 -7.12
C THR A 159 -2.13 13.99 -7.06
N GLU A 160 -3.38 14.42 -7.14
CA GLU A 160 -3.76 15.83 -7.19
C GLU A 160 -3.88 16.43 -5.78
N GLY A 161 -3.36 17.64 -5.57
CA GLY A 161 -3.45 18.32 -4.27
C GLY A 161 -4.87 18.84 -3.95
N ASP A 162 -5.72 19.00 -4.94
CA ASP A 162 -7.11 19.45 -4.84
C ASP A 162 -8.14 18.32 -4.86
N TRP A 163 -7.69 17.06 -4.75
CA TRP A 163 -8.53 15.88 -4.90
C TRP A 163 -9.75 15.87 -3.97
N THR A 164 -9.65 16.44 -2.78
CA THR A 164 -10.75 16.49 -1.81
C THR A 164 -11.93 17.35 -2.27
N ALA A 165 -11.66 18.41 -3.02
CA ALA A 165 -12.70 19.21 -3.66
C ALA A 165 -13.16 18.56 -4.97
N ARG A 166 -12.21 18.12 -5.79
CA ARG A 166 -12.45 17.56 -7.12
C ARG A 166 -13.29 16.28 -7.10
N TYR A 167 -13.02 15.38 -6.14
CA TYR A 167 -13.69 14.10 -6.04
C TYR A 167 -14.70 14.04 -4.89
N ARG A 168 -15.21 15.19 -4.43
CA ARG A 168 -16.23 15.22 -3.37
C ARG A 168 -17.43 14.30 -3.66
N PRO A 169 -18.01 14.24 -4.87
CA PRO A 169 -19.12 13.34 -5.16
C PRO A 169 -18.77 11.84 -5.00
N VAL A 170 -17.51 11.46 -5.23
CA VAL A 170 -17.03 10.09 -5.01
C VAL A 170 -16.89 9.81 -3.51
N MET A 171 -16.40 10.80 -2.75
CA MET A 171 -16.28 10.72 -1.30
C MET A 171 -17.66 10.56 -0.65
N ASP A 172 -18.69 11.27 -1.13
CA ASP A 172 -20.06 11.17 -0.67
C ASP A 172 -20.64 9.75 -0.84
N VAL A 173 -20.28 9.06 -1.93
CA VAL A 173 -20.67 7.65 -2.15
C VAL A 173 -20.09 6.74 -1.08
N LEU A 174 -18.82 6.95 -0.70
CA LEU A 174 -18.18 6.15 0.34
C LEU A 174 -18.75 6.47 1.73
N GLU A 175 -19.08 7.73 2.02
CA GLU A 175 -19.82 8.11 3.23
C GLU A 175 -21.20 7.43 3.28
N GLU A 176 -21.96 7.45 2.18
CA GLU A 176 -23.24 6.76 2.06
C GLU A 176 -23.10 5.25 2.31
N ALA A 177 -22.10 4.61 1.72
CA ALA A 177 -21.80 3.19 1.90
C ALA A 177 -21.48 2.85 3.36
N LYS A 178 -20.74 3.73 4.05
CA LYS A 178 -20.45 3.58 5.47
C LYS A 178 -21.73 3.73 6.32
N HIS A 179 -22.57 4.72 6.06
CA HIS A 179 -23.87 4.86 6.74
C HIS A 179 -24.77 3.62 6.55
N LYS A 180 -24.73 3.01 5.36
CA LYS A 180 -25.44 1.76 5.05
C LYS A 180 -24.76 0.52 5.63
N LYS A 181 -23.60 0.65 6.25
CA LYS A 181 -22.78 -0.44 6.79
C LYS A 181 -22.35 -1.46 5.73
N THR A 182 -22.26 -1.06 4.47
CA THR A 182 -21.67 -1.89 3.41
C THR A 182 -20.15 -1.77 3.40
N ILE A 183 -19.62 -0.70 4.02
CA ILE A 183 -18.22 -0.57 4.41
C ILE A 183 -18.14 -0.10 5.86
N LEU A 184 -17.00 -0.32 6.55
CA LEU A 184 -16.80 0.16 7.93
C LEU A 184 -15.98 1.44 7.97
N ALA A 185 -14.97 1.60 7.12
CA ALA A 185 -14.14 2.79 7.03
C ALA A 185 -13.77 3.11 5.58
N HIS A 186 -13.48 4.38 5.33
CA HIS A 186 -13.01 4.86 4.04
C HIS A 186 -11.77 5.74 4.17
N GLY A 187 -11.12 5.99 3.04
CA GLY A 187 -9.95 6.83 2.99
C GLY A 187 -9.28 6.82 1.63
N CYS A 188 -7.95 6.90 1.63
CA CYS A 188 -7.19 7.02 0.39
C CYS A 188 -5.82 6.33 0.44
N SER A 189 -5.23 6.15 -0.73
CA SER A 189 -3.80 5.96 -0.89
C SER A 189 -3.26 7.07 -1.80
N CYS A 190 -2.25 7.81 -1.31
CA CYS A 190 -1.67 8.93 -2.03
C CYS A 190 -0.40 8.54 -2.77
N HIS A 191 -0.17 9.18 -3.93
CA HIS A 191 1.00 8.99 -4.77
C HIS A 191 1.65 10.33 -5.19
N SER A 192 1.45 11.37 -4.37
CA SER A 192 2.19 12.64 -4.38
C SER A 192 2.14 13.26 -3.00
N ILE A 193 3.11 14.10 -2.69
CA ILE A 193 3.15 14.82 -1.39
C ILE A 193 2.02 15.82 -1.26
N GLU A 194 1.56 16.41 -2.37
CA GLU A 194 0.42 17.31 -2.41
C GLU A 194 -0.87 16.60 -2.04
N ALA A 195 -1.11 15.41 -2.61
CA ALA A 195 -2.27 14.58 -2.27
C ALA A 195 -2.20 14.10 -0.82
N LEU A 196 -1.01 13.72 -0.33
CA LEU A 196 -0.82 13.29 1.06
C LEU A 196 -1.11 14.42 2.06
N ARG A 197 -0.64 15.64 1.77
CA ARG A 197 -0.95 16.83 2.58
C ARG A 197 -2.43 17.19 2.57
N ALA A 198 -3.10 17.01 1.43
CA ALA A 198 -4.56 17.21 1.35
C ALA A 198 -5.29 16.16 2.18
N ALA A 199 -4.86 14.89 2.16
CA ALA A 199 -5.40 13.82 2.99
C ALA A 199 -5.21 14.10 4.49
N ALA A 200 -4.06 14.61 4.91
CA ALA A 200 -3.81 14.97 6.29
C ALA A 200 -4.80 16.01 6.83
N LYS A 201 -5.12 17.02 6.01
CA LYS A 201 -6.03 18.11 6.35
C LYS A 201 -7.51 17.74 6.24
N SER A 202 -7.86 16.71 5.49
CA SER A 202 -9.24 16.33 5.24
C SER A 202 -9.85 15.58 6.42
N PRO A 203 -10.94 16.06 7.07
CA PRO A 203 -11.63 15.31 8.11
C PRO A 203 -12.31 14.05 7.58
N TRP A 204 -12.53 13.96 6.27
CA TRP A 204 -13.15 12.80 5.62
C TRP A 204 -12.23 11.56 5.64
N VAL A 205 -10.92 11.74 5.60
CA VAL A 205 -9.96 10.60 5.59
C VAL A 205 -9.91 9.98 6.97
N GLU A 206 -10.35 8.74 7.07
CA GLU A 206 -10.24 7.91 8.27
C GLU A 206 -9.01 7.00 8.23
N VAL A 207 -8.68 6.50 7.01
CA VAL A 207 -7.55 5.59 6.77
C VAL A 207 -6.72 6.12 5.61
N ASP A 208 -5.42 6.28 5.82
CA ASP A 208 -4.45 6.57 4.77
C ASP A 208 -3.46 5.43 4.62
N LEU A 209 -3.16 5.05 3.38
CA LEU A 209 -2.16 4.04 3.03
C LEU A 209 -1.00 4.71 2.32
N ALA A 210 0.06 5.02 3.07
CA ALA A 210 1.21 5.81 2.65
C ALA A 210 2.43 4.97 2.27
N ARG A 211 3.23 5.48 1.35
CA ARG A 211 4.50 4.88 0.94
C ARG A 211 5.60 5.28 1.93
N VAL A 212 6.21 4.30 2.62
CA VAL A 212 7.16 4.54 3.71
C VAL A 212 8.33 3.56 3.67
N ASN A 213 9.56 4.06 3.61
CA ASN A 213 10.78 3.27 3.81
C ASN A 213 11.97 4.21 4.11
N PRO A 214 13.09 3.69 4.63
CA PRO A 214 14.21 4.53 5.09
C PRO A 214 15.03 5.18 3.98
N VAL A 215 14.85 4.82 2.72
CA VAL A 215 15.65 5.30 1.59
C VAL A 215 14.85 6.17 0.60
N GLY A 216 13.58 6.41 0.87
CA GLY A 216 12.72 7.23 0.01
C GLY A 216 12.32 6.55 -1.31
N ALA A 217 12.62 5.26 -1.50
CA ALA A 217 12.30 4.56 -2.74
C ALA A 217 10.80 4.49 -2.98
N HIS A 218 10.36 5.03 -4.12
CA HIS A 218 8.94 5.15 -4.49
C HIS A 218 8.06 5.88 -3.47
N MET A 219 8.63 6.74 -2.62
CA MET A 219 7.89 7.59 -1.70
C MET A 219 7.41 8.88 -2.38
N ASP A 220 6.52 9.59 -1.70
CA ASP A 220 5.89 10.83 -2.22
C ASP A 220 6.81 12.05 -2.09
N ALA A 221 7.76 11.99 -1.18
CA ALA A 221 8.85 12.93 -0.97
C ALA A 221 9.98 12.22 -0.21
N ASP A 222 10.97 12.95 0.27
CA ASP A 222 11.97 12.41 1.19
C ASP A 222 11.31 11.84 2.47
N PRO A 223 11.95 10.87 3.14
CA PRO A 223 11.37 10.19 4.29
C PRO A 223 10.94 11.13 5.42
N ASP A 224 11.73 12.15 5.74
CA ASP A 224 11.43 13.05 6.86
C ASP A 224 10.20 13.91 6.56
N THR A 225 10.06 14.39 5.33
CA THR A 225 8.88 15.14 4.87
C THR A 225 7.63 14.28 4.94
N VAL A 226 7.66 13.05 4.41
CA VAL A 226 6.50 12.14 4.46
C VAL A 226 6.14 11.83 5.91
N VAL A 227 7.10 11.41 6.74
CA VAL A 227 6.87 11.06 8.14
C VAL A 227 6.29 12.23 8.94
N SER A 228 6.72 13.47 8.65
CA SER A 228 6.11 14.66 9.28
C SER A 228 4.61 14.75 9.02
N VAL A 229 4.17 14.56 7.77
CA VAL A 229 2.74 14.56 7.42
C VAL A 229 2.00 13.39 8.06
N LEU A 230 2.62 12.21 8.13
CA LEU A 230 2.01 11.04 8.78
C LEU A 230 1.82 11.27 10.31
N ARG A 231 2.73 11.99 10.96
CA ARG A 231 2.56 12.39 12.37
C ARG A 231 1.35 13.32 12.57
N GLU A 232 1.12 14.26 11.65
CA GLU A 232 -0.07 15.11 11.68
C GLU A 232 -1.36 14.26 11.54
N MET A 233 -1.38 13.31 10.61
CA MET A 233 -2.50 12.37 10.45
C MET A 233 -2.73 11.57 11.74
N LYS A 234 -1.69 10.98 12.29
CA LYS A 234 -1.77 10.18 13.52
C LYS A 234 -2.30 11.01 14.69
N ALA A 235 -1.79 12.23 14.86
CA ALA A 235 -2.23 13.15 15.92
C ALA A 235 -3.71 13.56 15.78
N SER A 236 -4.25 13.55 14.55
CA SER A 236 -5.67 13.82 14.29
C SER A 236 -6.57 12.58 14.43
N GLY A 237 -6.01 11.44 14.84
CA GLY A 237 -6.77 10.19 15.06
C GLY A 237 -7.02 9.37 13.80
N LYS A 238 -6.41 9.71 12.64
CA LYS A 238 -6.50 8.90 11.44
C LYS A 238 -5.70 7.61 11.58
N ALA A 239 -6.18 6.54 10.96
CA ALA A 239 -5.40 5.33 10.77
C ALA A 239 -4.31 5.58 9.71
N VAL A 240 -3.06 5.29 10.06
CA VAL A 240 -1.91 5.43 9.16
C VAL A 240 -1.36 4.04 8.88
N LEU A 241 -1.52 3.60 7.63
CA LEU A 241 -1.01 2.33 7.15
C LEU A 241 0.23 2.55 6.28
N GLY A 242 1.26 1.72 6.46
CA GLY A 242 2.46 1.78 5.64
C GLY A 242 2.42 0.80 4.47
N MET A 243 2.81 1.24 3.28
CA MET A 243 3.13 0.38 2.14
C MET A 243 4.52 0.69 1.59
N LYS A 244 5.02 -0.15 0.67
CA LYS A 244 6.37 -0.01 0.09
C LYS A 244 7.49 -0.05 1.13
N ILE A 245 7.28 -0.75 2.23
CA ILE A 245 8.24 -0.85 3.35
C ILE A 245 9.60 -1.36 2.85
N LEU A 246 9.61 -2.33 1.94
CA LEU A 246 10.81 -2.87 1.30
C LEU A 246 11.24 -2.11 0.03
N GLY A 247 10.72 -0.89 -0.19
CA GLY A 247 11.06 -0.04 -1.33
C GLY A 247 10.79 -0.69 -2.69
N GLN A 248 9.77 -1.55 -2.79
CA GLN A 248 9.44 -2.31 -4.00
C GLN A 248 10.64 -3.13 -4.52
N GLY A 249 11.40 -3.73 -3.60
CA GLY A 249 12.58 -4.55 -3.89
C GLY A 249 13.92 -3.81 -3.72
N ALA A 250 13.93 -2.48 -3.61
CA ALA A 250 15.16 -1.71 -3.38
C ALA A 250 15.86 -2.07 -2.06
N LEU A 251 15.12 -2.61 -1.09
CA LEU A 251 15.61 -2.99 0.24
C LEU A 251 15.57 -4.51 0.49
N ARG A 252 15.49 -5.33 -0.57
CA ARG A 252 15.42 -6.79 -0.43
C ARG A 252 16.58 -7.39 0.36
N ASP A 253 17.78 -6.81 0.27
CA ASP A 253 18.98 -7.23 1.00
C ASP A 253 19.15 -6.51 2.35
N ARG A 254 18.20 -5.63 2.71
CA ARG A 254 18.19 -4.82 3.93
C ARG A 254 16.81 -4.83 4.59
N GLN A 255 16.14 -5.98 4.57
CA GLN A 255 14.78 -6.13 5.08
C GLN A 255 14.68 -5.77 6.56
N ASP A 256 15.66 -6.21 7.38
CA ASP A 256 15.68 -5.93 8.82
C ASP A 256 15.80 -4.42 9.11
N ASP A 257 16.58 -3.69 8.31
CA ASP A 257 16.66 -2.23 8.43
C ASP A 257 15.33 -1.56 8.09
N ALA A 258 14.68 -2.00 7.01
CA ALA A 258 13.39 -1.47 6.59
C ALA A 258 12.29 -1.74 7.62
N LEU A 259 12.27 -2.93 8.19
CA LEU A 259 11.32 -3.31 9.23
C LEU A 259 11.57 -2.53 10.53
N ARG A 260 12.82 -2.45 10.99
CA ARG A 260 13.17 -1.63 12.16
C ARG A 260 12.78 -0.16 11.97
N TYR A 261 13.02 0.39 10.79
CA TYR A 261 12.59 1.75 10.48
C TYR A 261 11.09 1.91 10.61
N ALA A 262 10.29 1.07 9.91
CA ALA A 262 8.84 1.16 9.94
C ALA A 262 8.26 1.00 11.35
N LEU A 263 8.77 0.04 12.11
CA LEU A 263 8.35 -0.22 13.49
C LEU A 263 8.76 0.90 14.45
N GLY A 264 9.95 1.50 14.23
CA GLY A 264 10.48 2.57 15.08
C GLY A 264 9.88 3.95 14.83
N LEU A 265 9.15 4.17 13.74
CA LEU A 265 8.53 5.46 13.43
C LEU A 265 7.44 5.89 14.43
N ASN A 266 6.78 4.94 15.08
CA ASN A 266 5.65 5.16 16.01
C ASN A 266 4.49 5.98 15.42
N VAL A 267 4.37 6.00 14.08
CA VAL A 267 3.28 6.68 13.36
C VAL A 267 2.37 5.70 12.63
N LEU A 268 2.88 4.51 12.28
CA LEU A 268 2.11 3.48 11.59
C LEU A 268 1.30 2.66 12.60
N ASP A 269 0.01 2.50 12.33
CA ASP A 269 -0.82 1.53 13.05
C ASP A 269 -0.50 0.11 12.59
N ALA A 270 -0.46 -0.06 11.25
CA ALA A 270 -0.14 -1.31 10.59
C ALA A 270 0.64 -1.02 9.28
N PHE A 271 1.14 -2.06 8.64
CA PHE A 271 1.76 -1.94 7.32
C PHE A 271 1.53 -3.20 6.49
N THR A 272 1.59 -3.05 5.16
CA THR A 272 1.37 -4.14 4.21
C THR A 272 2.65 -4.53 3.50
N ILE A 273 2.91 -5.83 3.43
CA ILE A 273 3.99 -6.43 2.62
C ILE A 273 3.43 -7.66 1.92
N GLY A 274 3.69 -7.77 0.61
CA GLY A 274 3.36 -8.95 -0.18
C GLY A 274 4.48 -9.97 -0.10
N ALA A 275 4.13 -11.24 0.17
CA ALA A 275 5.01 -12.39 0.01
C ALA A 275 4.59 -13.19 -1.22
N GLU A 276 5.52 -13.92 -1.82
CA GLU A 276 5.28 -14.76 -3.01
C GLU A 276 5.34 -16.27 -2.65
N SER A 277 5.67 -16.57 -1.40
CA SER A 277 5.70 -17.94 -0.88
C SER A 277 5.41 -17.99 0.62
N ILE A 278 5.00 -19.17 1.11
CA ILE A 278 4.83 -19.44 2.54
C ILE A 278 6.16 -19.23 3.29
N ALA A 279 7.27 -19.62 2.69
CA ALA A 279 8.60 -19.44 3.29
C ALA A 279 8.94 -17.96 3.51
N GLU A 280 8.70 -17.11 2.51
CA GLU A 280 8.87 -15.66 2.64
C GLU A 280 7.95 -15.05 3.68
N GLN A 281 6.67 -15.46 3.71
CA GLN A 281 5.71 -14.95 4.67
C GLN A 281 6.11 -15.32 6.12
N ASN A 282 6.54 -16.56 6.35
CA ASN A 282 6.99 -17.01 7.65
C ASN A 282 8.30 -16.32 8.07
N ASP A 283 9.24 -16.12 7.12
CA ASP A 283 10.48 -15.37 7.37
C ASP A 283 10.18 -13.91 7.74
N LEU A 284 9.25 -13.26 7.04
CA LEU A 284 8.82 -11.90 7.35
C LEU A 284 8.24 -11.78 8.76
N ALA A 285 7.34 -12.70 9.15
CA ALA A 285 6.77 -12.73 10.49
C ALA A 285 7.85 -12.91 11.57
N ARG A 286 8.81 -13.80 11.33
CA ARG A 286 9.96 -14.03 12.21
C ARG A 286 10.84 -12.78 12.32
N ARG A 287 11.17 -12.12 11.20
CA ARG A 287 11.98 -10.88 11.19
C ARG A 287 11.34 -9.77 11.99
N ILE A 288 10.02 -9.58 11.88
CA ILE A 288 9.29 -8.61 12.70
C ILE A 288 9.45 -8.92 14.19
N ALA A 289 9.35 -10.19 14.58
CA ALA A 289 9.50 -10.62 15.97
C ALA A 289 10.93 -10.45 16.52
N THR A 290 11.92 -10.44 15.64
CA THR A 290 13.36 -10.31 16.00
C THR A 290 13.95 -8.96 15.66
N ALA A 291 13.15 -7.99 15.22
CA ALA A 291 13.62 -6.66 14.83
C ALA A 291 14.10 -5.80 16.02
N ALA A 292 13.68 -6.11 17.26
CA ALA A 292 14.02 -5.39 18.49
C ALA A 292 15.39 -5.81 19.05
#